data_26254b8ec42eb8fb0642f9b405b35f0f
#
_entry.id   26254b8ec42eb8fb0642f9b405b35f0f
#
_cell.length_a   1.000
_cell.length_b   1.000
_cell.length_c   1.000
_cell.angle_alpha   90.00
_cell.angle_beta   90.00
_cell.angle_gamma   90.00
#
_symmetry.space_group_name_H-M   'P 1'
#
loop_
_entity.id
_entity.type
_entity.pdbx_description
1 polymer ?
#
loop_
_entity_poly.entity_id
_entity_poly.type
_entity_poly.pdbx_seq_one_letter_code
_entity_poly.pdbx_strand_id
1 'polypeptide(L)'
;TSEMTAGWKSITDRVHAAGGRMVLQLWHTGRASHSDFHNGELPFSASAVAINDGDGIYTPKGKKPFEVPRPMAVEDIKRTVEDYRQAAINAKEADFDGVEVHAANGYLINQFLDSRSNQRDDDYGGSLENRYRFLAEVMQVVLEVWPAEEVGVRLSPNGVFNDMGADDYKETYMFVADKLNQLGIGYLHVMDGLAFGFHERGEAMTLQEFRHVYKGLLIGNCGYDKDTAEQRISSGDADMIAFGRPWITNPDLPVRFANDYPLESFDDPSHWYGGGSEGYSDYSDYEEATGIDQAEKLV
;
A
#
# COMPACT_ATOMS: atom_id res chain seq x y z
N THR A 1 6.01 12.81 15.42
CA THR A 1 6.38 13.38 16.75
C THR A 1 6.66 12.25 17.73
N SER A 2 7.41 12.52 18.80
CA SER A 2 7.68 11.55 19.88
C SER A 2 6.40 11.00 20.53
N GLU A 3 5.36 11.83 20.65
CA GLU A 3 4.05 11.41 21.14
C GLU A 3 3.38 10.38 20.20
N MET A 4 3.43 10.61 18.89
CA MET A 4 2.90 9.65 17.90
C MET A 4 3.73 8.35 17.93
N THR A 5 5.05 8.42 18.03
CA THR A 5 5.92 7.25 18.14
C THR A 5 5.58 6.43 19.39
N ALA A 6 5.38 7.09 20.54
CA ALA A 6 4.95 6.41 21.77
C ALA A 6 3.55 5.77 21.65
N GLY A 7 2.62 6.45 20.95
CA GLY A 7 1.30 5.90 20.66
C GLY A 7 1.38 4.63 19.83
N TRP A 8 2.16 4.64 18.75
CA TRP A 8 2.40 3.45 17.93
C TRP A 8 3.09 2.34 18.70
N LYS A 9 4.10 2.69 19.55
CA LYS A 9 4.76 1.67 20.38
C LYS A 9 3.78 0.93 21.29
N SER A 10 2.80 1.61 21.87
CA SER A 10 1.80 0.94 22.69
C SER A 10 0.92 -0.06 21.90
N ILE A 11 0.77 0.15 20.57
CA ILE A 11 0.05 -0.76 19.69
C ILE A 11 0.93 -1.96 19.32
N THR A 12 2.18 -1.72 18.91
CA THR A 12 3.14 -2.79 18.58
C THR A 12 3.39 -3.70 19.77
N ASP A 13 3.56 -3.15 20.98
CA ASP A 13 3.71 -3.93 22.22
C ASP A 13 2.53 -4.89 22.45
N ARG A 14 1.30 -4.45 22.17
CA ARG A 14 0.10 -5.30 22.32
C ARG A 14 0.04 -6.39 21.25
N VAL A 15 0.39 -6.07 20.00
CA VAL A 15 0.44 -7.03 18.89
C VAL A 15 1.51 -8.09 19.18
N HIS A 16 2.70 -7.68 19.63
CA HIS A 16 3.78 -8.59 19.99
C HIS A 16 3.42 -9.48 21.19
N ALA A 17 2.75 -8.92 22.22
CA ALA A 17 2.27 -9.70 23.35
C ALA A 17 1.26 -10.79 22.94
N ALA A 18 0.53 -10.59 21.85
CA ALA A 18 -0.36 -11.57 21.25
C ALA A 18 0.35 -12.52 20.24
N GLY A 19 1.68 -12.41 20.07
CA GLY A 19 2.47 -13.22 19.14
C GLY A 19 2.43 -12.77 17.69
N GLY A 20 1.81 -11.61 17.40
CA GLY A 20 1.71 -11.04 16.05
C GLY A 20 2.95 -10.27 15.62
N ARG A 21 3.00 -9.92 14.34
CA ARG A 21 4.01 -9.06 13.73
C ARG A 21 3.34 -7.85 13.10
N MET A 22 4.05 -6.73 13.02
CA MET A 22 3.48 -5.48 12.53
C MET A 22 4.49 -4.72 11.67
N VAL A 23 4.12 -4.46 10.41
CA VAL A 23 4.90 -3.67 9.45
C VAL A 23 4.22 -2.33 9.21
N LEU A 24 4.96 -1.23 9.30
CA LEU A 24 4.42 0.11 9.06
C LEU A 24 4.54 0.49 7.59
N GLN A 25 3.43 0.86 6.96
CA GLN A 25 3.46 1.44 5.62
C GLN A 25 3.82 2.93 5.67
N LEU A 26 4.96 3.31 5.07
CA LEU A 26 5.40 4.69 4.91
C LEU A 26 4.71 5.30 3.68
N TRP A 27 3.96 6.38 3.88
CA TRP A 27 3.03 6.88 2.88
C TRP A 27 2.97 8.40 2.80
N HIS A 28 2.92 8.93 1.58
CA HIS A 28 2.67 10.33 1.28
C HIS A 28 1.65 10.43 0.14
N THR A 29 0.54 11.15 0.37
CA THR A 29 -0.61 11.19 -0.54
C THR A 29 -0.32 11.89 -1.87
N GLY A 30 0.65 12.80 -1.90
CA GLY A 30 0.91 13.61 -3.08
C GLY A 30 -0.30 14.45 -3.47
N ARG A 31 -0.68 14.43 -4.77
CA ARG A 31 -1.84 15.15 -5.30
C ARG A 31 -3.20 14.62 -4.82
N ALA A 32 -3.23 13.41 -4.23
CA ALA A 32 -4.45 12.87 -3.63
C ALA A 32 -4.71 13.50 -2.25
N SER A 33 -4.75 14.81 -2.20
CA SER A 33 -4.99 15.66 -1.03
C SER A 33 -5.70 16.96 -1.44
N HIS A 34 -5.89 17.88 -0.49
CA HIS A 34 -6.55 19.16 -0.71
C HIS A 34 -5.97 20.24 0.20
N SER A 35 -5.98 21.50 -0.26
CA SER A 35 -5.48 22.66 0.50
C SER A 35 -6.14 22.84 1.88
N ASP A 36 -7.35 22.31 2.06
CA ASP A 36 -8.02 22.31 3.37
C ASP A 36 -7.26 21.52 4.46
N PHE A 37 -6.43 20.57 4.09
CA PHE A 37 -5.56 19.84 5.02
C PHE A 37 -4.20 20.52 5.26
N HIS A 38 -3.86 21.50 4.42
CA HIS A 38 -2.53 22.13 4.37
C HIS A 38 -2.59 23.64 4.68
N ASN A 39 -3.55 24.08 5.47
CA ASN A 39 -3.74 25.50 5.83
C ASN A 39 -3.86 26.44 4.62
N GLY A 40 -4.41 25.94 3.51
CA GLY A 40 -4.61 26.69 2.27
C GLY A 40 -3.48 26.53 1.23
N GLU A 41 -2.42 25.81 1.54
CA GLU A 41 -1.36 25.49 0.56
C GLU A 41 -1.77 24.30 -0.32
N LEU A 42 -1.44 24.37 -1.61
CA LEU A 42 -1.73 23.28 -2.55
C LEU A 42 -0.92 22.02 -2.22
N PRO A 43 -1.49 20.84 -2.41
CA PRO A 43 -0.75 19.59 -2.29
C PRO A 43 0.39 19.51 -3.31
N PHE A 44 1.38 18.67 -3.02
CA PHE A 44 2.52 18.42 -3.91
C PHE A 44 2.26 17.26 -4.87
N SER A 45 2.91 17.28 -6.03
CA SER A 45 3.02 16.15 -6.94
C SER A 45 4.30 16.24 -7.79
N ALA A 46 4.54 15.20 -8.59
CA ALA A 46 5.60 15.24 -9.61
C ALA A 46 5.40 16.41 -10.58
N SER A 47 4.16 16.67 -11.03
CA SER A 47 3.80 17.73 -11.98
C SER A 47 2.44 18.35 -11.63
N ALA A 48 2.10 19.49 -12.27
CA ALA A 48 0.82 20.19 -12.10
C ALA A 48 -0.32 19.49 -12.86
N VAL A 49 -0.55 18.22 -12.55
CA VAL A 49 -1.61 17.39 -13.14
C VAL A 49 -2.60 17.01 -12.05
N ALA A 50 -3.83 17.52 -12.10
CA ALA A 50 -4.86 17.18 -11.15
C ALA A 50 -5.38 15.76 -11.37
N ILE A 51 -5.96 15.15 -10.33
CA ILE A 51 -6.80 13.95 -10.45
C ILE A 51 -8.11 14.37 -11.11
N ASN A 52 -8.51 13.66 -12.15
CA ASN A 52 -9.74 13.90 -12.90
C ASN A 52 -10.50 12.58 -13.07
N ASP A 53 -10.87 11.96 -11.97
CA ASP A 53 -11.63 10.70 -11.91
C ASP A 53 -13.15 10.90 -11.79
N GLY A 54 -13.60 12.15 -11.67
CA GLY A 54 -15.01 12.51 -11.57
C GLY A 54 -15.58 12.40 -10.15
N ASP A 55 -14.80 11.97 -9.17
CA ASP A 55 -15.26 11.75 -7.79
C ASP A 55 -14.91 12.93 -6.86
N GLY A 56 -13.67 13.15 -6.53
CA GLY A 56 -13.21 14.18 -5.59
C GLY A 56 -12.84 13.63 -4.21
N ILE A 57 -12.46 14.52 -3.31
CA ILE A 57 -11.92 14.22 -1.99
C ILE A 57 -12.79 14.74 -0.86
N TYR A 58 -12.97 13.95 0.21
CA TYR A 58 -13.60 14.40 1.45
C TYR A 58 -12.61 15.19 2.28
N THR A 59 -12.96 16.45 2.56
CA THR A 59 -12.17 17.35 3.41
C THR A 59 -12.94 17.66 4.71
N PRO A 60 -12.32 18.27 5.72
CA PRO A 60 -13.04 18.76 6.90
C PRO A 60 -14.17 19.74 6.59
N LYS A 61 -14.19 20.31 5.38
CA LYS A 61 -15.21 21.25 4.90
C LYS A 61 -16.20 20.61 3.90
N GLY A 62 -16.22 19.28 3.81
CA GLY A 62 -17.07 18.52 2.89
C GLY A 62 -16.35 18.00 1.66
N LYS A 63 -17.09 17.31 0.78
CA LYS A 63 -16.55 16.75 -0.47
C LYS A 63 -16.24 17.85 -1.47
N LYS A 64 -15.05 17.82 -2.04
CA LYS A 64 -14.54 18.81 -3.00
C LYS A 64 -13.85 18.15 -4.20
N PRO A 65 -13.79 18.81 -5.36
CA PRO A 65 -12.95 18.33 -6.46
C PRO A 65 -11.48 18.39 -6.07
N PHE A 66 -10.66 17.53 -6.67
CA PHE A 66 -9.20 17.63 -6.53
C PHE A 66 -8.69 18.92 -7.13
N GLU A 67 -7.67 19.49 -6.51
CA GLU A 67 -6.99 20.70 -6.98
C GLU A 67 -5.82 20.36 -7.91
N VAL A 68 -5.42 21.31 -8.75
CA VAL A 68 -4.15 21.21 -9.48
C VAL A 68 -2.99 21.32 -8.47
N PRO A 69 -2.18 20.27 -8.30
CA PRO A 69 -1.13 20.29 -7.30
C PRO A 69 0.01 21.22 -7.71
N ARG A 70 0.82 21.63 -6.73
CA ARG A 70 2.08 22.29 -6.99
C ARG A 70 3.15 21.25 -7.37
N PRO A 71 3.85 21.40 -8.52
CA PRO A 71 5.01 20.57 -8.83
C PRO A 71 6.09 20.72 -7.74
N MET A 72 6.66 19.61 -7.31
CA MET A 72 7.77 19.63 -6.36
C MET A 72 9.02 20.24 -7.01
N ALA A 73 9.63 21.24 -6.36
CA ALA A 73 10.99 21.62 -6.67
C ALA A 73 11.98 20.53 -6.19
N VAL A 74 13.20 20.53 -6.69
CA VAL A 74 14.22 19.55 -6.28
C VAL A 74 14.48 19.59 -4.77
N GLU A 75 14.40 20.78 -4.17
CA GLU A 75 14.51 20.98 -2.73
C GLU A 75 13.35 20.33 -1.96
N ASP A 76 12.12 20.38 -2.51
CA ASP A 76 10.96 19.69 -1.93
C ASP A 76 11.15 18.17 -1.98
N ILE A 77 11.67 17.65 -3.10
CA ILE A 77 11.97 16.22 -3.26
C ILE A 77 12.99 15.78 -2.21
N LYS A 78 14.11 16.49 -2.08
CA LYS A 78 15.16 16.17 -1.09
C LYS A 78 14.64 16.20 0.34
N ARG A 79 13.82 17.21 0.69
CA ARG A 79 13.19 17.30 1.99
C ARG A 79 12.26 16.10 2.23
N THR A 80 11.43 15.75 1.25
CA THR A 80 10.51 14.60 1.38
C THR A 80 11.26 13.28 1.51
N VAL A 81 12.38 13.10 0.81
CA VAL A 81 13.26 11.93 1.01
C VAL A 81 13.76 11.86 2.46
N GLU A 82 14.16 12.98 3.05
CA GLU A 82 14.58 13.03 4.46
C GLU A 82 13.40 12.79 5.43
N ASP A 83 12.19 13.23 5.08
CA ASP A 83 10.99 12.91 5.84
C ASP A 83 10.70 11.39 5.86
N TYR A 84 10.96 10.66 4.75
CA TYR A 84 10.92 9.19 4.73
C TYR A 84 11.99 8.55 5.62
N ARG A 85 13.22 9.10 5.64
CA ARG A 85 14.26 8.67 6.60
C ARG A 85 13.76 8.81 8.04
N GLN A 86 13.25 9.99 8.38
CA GLN A 86 12.75 10.24 9.73
C GLN A 86 11.56 9.35 10.09
N ALA A 87 10.66 9.09 9.14
CA ALA A 87 9.55 8.16 9.34
C ALA A 87 10.05 6.72 9.59
N ALA A 88 11.07 6.28 8.85
CA ALA A 88 11.71 4.97 9.06
C ALA A 88 12.37 4.86 10.45
N ILE A 89 13.03 5.92 10.94
CA ILE A 89 13.59 5.99 12.29
C ILE A 89 12.47 5.88 13.34
N ASN A 90 11.41 6.67 13.19
CA ASN A 90 10.27 6.66 14.11
C ASN A 90 9.58 5.29 14.16
N ALA A 91 9.48 4.60 13.01
CA ALA A 91 8.94 3.24 12.95
C ALA A 91 9.79 2.25 13.76
N LYS A 92 11.11 2.36 13.65
CA LYS A 92 12.05 1.52 14.44
C LYS A 92 11.97 1.81 15.92
N GLU A 93 11.88 3.08 16.32
CA GLU A 93 11.67 3.49 17.70
C GLU A 93 10.32 3.02 18.26
N ALA A 94 9.30 2.90 17.42
CA ALA A 94 7.98 2.37 17.78
C ALA A 94 7.93 0.82 17.78
N ASP A 95 9.06 0.15 17.54
CA ASP A 95 9.20 -1.30 17.63
C ASP A 95 8.38 -2.07 16.58
N PHE A 96 8.23 -1.52 15.36
CA PHE A 96 7.70 -2.27 14.23
C PHE A 96 8.69 -3.35 13.78
N ASP A 97 8.19 -4.44 13.18
CA ASP A 97 8.99 -5.56 12.64
C ASP A 97 9.57 -5.26 11.25
N GLY A 98 9.16 -4.18 10.63
CA GLY A 98 9.61 -3.75 9.31
C GLY A 98 8.84 -2.54 8.81
N VAL A 99 9.20 -2.08 7.62
CA VAL A 99 8.50 -1.00 6.92
C VAL A 99 8.19 -1.36 5.48
N GLU A 100 7.06 -0.87 4.99
CA GLU A 100 6.66 -0.96 3.58
C GLU A 100 6.62 0.43 2.95
N VAL A 101 7.36 0.66 1.88
CA VAL A 101 7.28 1.90 1.11
C VAL A 101 6.08 1.84 0.17
N HIS A 102 5.13 2.75 0.35
CA HIS A 102 3.93 2.82 -0.48
C HIS A 102 4.20 3.52 -1.80
N ALA A 103 4.40 2.74 -2.86
CA ALA A 103 4.63 3.22 -4.22
C ALA A 103 3.48 2.86 -5.18
N ALA A 104 2.24 2.88 -4.68
CA ALA A 104 1.04 2.39 -5.35
C ALA A 104 -0.13 3.38 -5.29
N ASN A 105 -1.25 3.02 -5.90
CA ASN A 105 -2.56 3.66 -5.75
C ASN A 105 -2.61 5.14 -6.09
N GLY A 106 -1.74 5.63 -6.97
CA GLY A 106 -1.74 7.03 -7.37
C GLY A 106 -1.27 8.01 -6.28
N TYR A 107 -0.55 7.52 -5.27
CA TYR A 107 0.10 8.37 -4.27
C TYR A 107 1.48 8.85 -4.71
N LEU A 108 2.18 9.63 -3.91
CA LEU A 108 3.30 10.45 -4.36
C LEU A 108 4.36 9.68 -5.16
N ILE A 109 4.87 8.56 -4.66
CA ILE A 109 5.89 7.79 -5.38
C ILE A 109 5.33 7.24 -6.70
N ASN A 110 4.10 6.73 -6.70
CA ASN A 110 3.44 6.28 -7.92
C ASN A 110 3.25 7.43 -8.92
N GLN A 111 2.96 8.67 -8.44
CA GLN A 111 2.86 9.86 -9.29
C GLN A 111 4.18 10.22 -9.99
N PHE A 112 5.33 9.86 -9.41
CA PHE A 112 6.63 10.01 -10.07
C PHE A 112 6.90 8.88 -11.08
N LEU A 113 6.49 7.64 -10.79
CA LEU A 113 6.71 6.49 -11.67
C LEU A 113 5.86 6.55 -12.95
N ASP A 114 4.62 7.00 -12.86
CA ASP A 114 3.64 6.98 -13.94
C ASP A 114 3.82 8.17 -14.88
N SER A 115 4.05 7.91 -16.19
CA SER A 115 4.30 8.93 -17.20
C SER A 115 3.09 9.84 -17.47
N ARG A 116 1.87 9.42 -17.11
CA ARG A 116 0.66 10.24 -17.24
C ARG A 116 0.63 11.38 -16.20
N SER A 117 1.06 11.10 -14.97
CA SER A 117 1.10 12.10 -13.89
C SER A 117 2.45 12.82 -13.78
N ASN A 118 3.55 12.21 -14.24
CA ASN A 118 4.88 12.79 -14.25
C ASN A 118 5.21 13.34 -15.64
N GLN A 119 5.09 14.65 -15.81
CA GLN A 119 5.37 15.39 -17.03
C GLN A 119 6.61 16.28 -16.86
N ARG A 120 7.55 15.88 -15.98
CA ARG A 120 8.80 16.61 -15.75
C ARG A 120 9.79 16.38 -16.89
N ASP A 121 10.63 17.38 -17.10
CA ASP A 121 11.74 17.39 -18.07
C ASP A 121 13.14 17.48 -17.40
N ASP A 122 13.18 17.34 -16.07
CA ASP A 122 14.40 17.28 -15.27
C ASP A 122 14.82 15.84 -14.93
N ASP A 123 15.79 15.69 -14.03
CA ASP A 123 16.33 14.40 -13.60
C ASP A 123 15.32 13.48 -12.90
N TYR A 124 14.09 13.94 -12.63
CA TYR A 124 13.00 13.15 -12.02
C TYR A 124 11.86 12.83 -12.99
N GLY A 125 12.02 13.10 -14.29
CA GLY A 125 11.01 12.85 -15.31
C GLY A 125 11.55 12.36 -16.65
N GLY A 126 10.67 12.03 -17.57
CA GLY A 126 11.01 11.52 -18.90
C GLY A 126 11.37 10.02 -18.88
N SER A 127 12.64 9.66 -18.80
CA SER A 127 13.10 8.26 -18.86
C SER A 127 12.65 7.41 -17.64
N LEU A 128 12.67 6.09 -17.79
CA LEU A 128 12.36 5.17 -16.70
C LEU A 128 13.28 5.40 -15.49
N GLU A 129 14.57 5.58 -15.74
CA GLU A 129 15.57 5.85 -14.70
C GLU A 129 15.27 7.13 -13.93
N ASN A 130 14.88 8.18 -14.61
CA ASN A 130 14.57 9.46 -14.00
C ASN A 130 13.26 9.38 -13.20
N ARG A 131 12.22 8.73 -13.73
CA ARG A 131 10.95 8.54 -13.00
C ARG A 131 11.12 7.63 -11.78
N TYR A 132 12.01 6.65 -11.84
CA TYR A 132 12.36 5.78 -10.71
C TYR A 132 13.23 6.49 -9.66
N ARG A 133 13.94 7.55 -9.99
CA ARG A 133 14.91 8.23 -9.12
C ARG A 133 14.35 8.59 -7.75
N PHE A 134 13.14 9.12 -7.68
CA PHE A 134 12.53 9.47 -6.40
C PHE A 134 12.34 8.23 -5.51
N LEU A 135 11.82 7.14 -6.06
CA LEU A 135 11.74 5.87 -5.31
C LEU A 135 13.13 5.36 -4.90
N ALA A 136 14.12 5.44 -5.80
CA ALA A 136 15.48 5.00 -5.49
C ALA A 136 16.09 5.77 -4.31
N GLU A 137 15.93 7.10 -4.27
CA GLU A 137 16.40 7.94 -3.17
C GLU A 137 15.67 7.65 -1.85
N VAL A 138 14.35 7.43 -1.89
CA VAL A 138 13.57 6.99 -0.72
C VAL A 138 14.08 5.63 -0.23
N MET A 139 14.25 4.65 -1.13
CA MET A 139 14.78 3.33 -0.76
C MET A 139 16.17 3.43 -0.14
N GLN A 140 17.04 4.27 -0.70
CA GLN A 140 18.38 4.47 -0.15
C GLN A 140 18.33 4.89 1.32
N VAL A 141 17.54 5.92 1.65
CA VAL A 141 17.49 6.44 3.03
C VAL A 141 16.76 5.48 3.99
N VAL A 142 15.79 4.72 3.51
CA VAL A 142 15.10 3.70 4.32
C VAL A 142 16.06 2.54 4.65
N LEU A 143 16.84 2.08 3.68
CA LEU A 143 17.84 1.02 3.84
C LEU A 143 19.07 1.42 4.70
N GLU A 144 19.30 2.70 4.92
CA GLU A 144 20.27 3.18 5.92
C GLU A 144 19.77 2.99 7.36
N VAL A 145 18.45 2.85 7.55
CA VAL A 145 17.81 2.67 8.87
C VAL A 145 17.43 1.22 9.13
N TRP A 146 16.93 0.52 8.11
CA TRP A 146 16.40 -0.83 8.20
C TRP A 146 17.25 -1.81 7.37
N PRO A 147 17.47 -3.05 7.85
CA PRO A 147 18.05 -4.09 7.01
C PRO A 147 17.10 -4.41 5.84
N ALA A 148 17.65 -4.77 4.69
CA ALA A 148 16.86 -4.93 3.47
C ALA A 148 15.75 -6.00 3.61
N GLU A 149 15.99 -7.06 4.35
CA GLU A 149 15.04 -8.14 4.63
C GLU A 149 13.79 -7.71 5.44
N GLU A 150 13.84 -6.55 6.09
CA GLU A 150 12.73 -5.96 6.87
C GLU A 150 12.03 -4.81 6.11
N VAL A 151 12.39 -4.59 4.83
CA VAL A 151 11.82 -3.55 3.99
C VAL A 151 11.03 -4.15 2.84
N GLY A 152 9.77 -3.73 2.69
CA GLY A 152 8.93 -4.04 1.54
C GLY A 152 8.61 -2.83 0.69
N VAL A 153 8.16 -3.07 -0.53
CA VAL A 153 7.62 -2.03 -1.42
C VAL A 153 6.29 -2.49 -2.00
N ARG A 154 5.28 -1.62 -1.97
CA ARG A 154 3.97 -1.89 -2.58
C ARG A 154 3.82 -1.19 -3.91
N LEU A 155 3.37 -1.93 -4.93
CA LEU A 155 3.12 -1.47 -6.30
C LEU A 155 1.68 -1.77 -6.73
N SER A 156 1.13 -0.94 -7.62
CA SER A 156 -0.19 -1.14 -8.26
C SER A 156 -0.08 -0.97 -9.77
N PRO A 157 0.51 -1.96 -10.46
CA PRO A 157 0.64 -1.91 -11.90
C PRO A 157 -0.75 -1.88 -12.56
N ASN A 158 -0.92 -1.04 -13.58
CA ASN A 158 -2.18 -0.92 -14.32
C ASN A 158 -3.43 -0.55 -13.47
N GLY A 159 -3.23 -0.01 -12.26
CA GLY A 159 -4.33 0.53 -11.45
C GLY A 159 -4.76 1.91 -11.95
N VAL A 160 -6.06 2.15 -11.99
CA VAL A 160 -6.64 3.43 -12.47
C VAL A 160 -7.00 4.39 -11.33
N PHE A 161 -6.91 3.95 -10.10
CA PHE A 161 -7.27 4.74 -8.92
C PHE A 161 -6.45 6.04 -8.85
N ASN A 162 -7.08 7.14 -8.45
CA ASN A 162 -6.48 8.48 -8.45
C ASN A 162 -5.99 8.93 -9.85
N ASP A 163 -6.71 8.54 -10.92
CA ASP A 163 -6.42 8.92 -12.31
C ASP A 163 -5.01 8.52 -12.78
N MET A 164 -4.57 7.33 -12.38
CA MET A 164 -3.34 6.69 -12.84
C MET A 164 -3.59 5.86 -14.11
N GLY A 165 -2.55 5.26 -14.66
CA GLY A 165 -2.65 4.33 -15.79
C GLY A 165 -2.00 4.87 -17.07
N ALA A 166 -0.69 5.02 -17.03
CA ALA A 166 0.15 5.32 -18.18
C ALA A 166 0.19 4.14 -19.17
N ASP A 167 0.34 4.41 -20.44
CA ASP A 167 0.39 3.37 -21.49
C ASP A 167 1.65 2.50 -21.39
N ASP A 168 2.75 3.02 -20.83
CA ASP A 168 4.04 2.35 -20.64
C ASP A 168 4.17 1.61 -19.28
N TYR A 169 3.03 1.30 -18.64
CA TYR A 169 3.02 0.67 -17.30
C TYR A 169 3.78 -0.65 -17.23
N LYS A 170 3.68 -1.53 -18.24
CA LYS A 170 4.39 -2.83 -18.23
C LYS A 170 5.90 -2.64 -18.17
N GLU A 171 6.44 -1.77 -19.02
CA GLU A 171 7.86 -1.47 -19.04
C GLU A 171 8.30 -0.82 -17.72
N THR A 172 7.52 0.16 -17.24
CA THR A 172 7.79 0.86 -15.98
C THR A 172 7.85 -0.11 -14.79
N TYR A 173 6.84 -0.95 -14.61
CA TYR A 173 6.78 -1.81 -13.42
C TYR A 173 7.73 -3.01 -13.49
N MET A 174 8.06 -3.53 -14.68
CA MET A 174 9.13 -4.53 -14.82
C MET A 174 10.50 -3.93 -14.50
N PHE A 175 10.78 -2.71 -14.97
CA PHE A 175 11.98 -1.99 -14.61
C PHE A 175 12.10 -1.75 -13.10
N VAL A 176 11.02 -1.27 -12.46
CA VAL A 176 10.98 -1.05 -11.01
C VAL A 176 11.20 -2.35 -10.24
N ALA A 177 10.53 -3.45 -10.64
CA ALA A 177 10.68 -4.75 -10.00
C ALA A 177 12.13 -5.28 -10.09
N ASP A 178 12.81 -5.10 -11.24
CA ASP A 178 14.21 -5.47 -11.41
C ASP A 178 15.13 -4.65 -10.48
N LYS A 179 14.91 -3.33 -10.38
CA LYS A 179 15.68 -2.48 -9.47
C LYS A 179 15.48 -2.86 -8.01
N LEU A 180 14.25 -3.17 -7.59
CA LEU A 180 13.95 -3.63 -6.24
C LEU A 180 14.54 -5.02 -5.96
N ASN A 181 14.54 -5.92 -6.95
CA ASN A 181 15.21 -7.21 -6.84
C ASN A 181 16.73 -7.06 -6.60
N GLN A 182 17.38 -6.10 -7.27
CA GLN A 182 18.81 -5.82 -7.09
C GLN A 182 19.12 -5.27 -5.68
N LEU A 183 18.17 -4.58 -5.04
CA LEU A 183 18.33 -4.11 -3.65
C LEU A 183 18.20 -5.22 -2.62
N GLY A 184 17.64 -6.39 -2.99
CA GLY A 184 17.47 -7.53 -2.09
C GLY A 184 16.50 -7.25 -0.94
N ILE A 185 15.45 -6.46 -1.18
CA ILE A 185 14.42 -6.14 -0.18
C ILE A 185 13.64 -7.39 0.24
N GLY A 186 13.07 -7.35 1.45
CA GLY A 186 12.38 -8.47 2.09
C GLY A 186 11.18 -8.96 1.28
N TYR A 187 10.38 -8.06 0.72
CA TYR A 187 9.25 -8.47 -0.12
C TYR A 187 8.81 -7.40 -1.12
N LEU A 188 8.19 -7.86 -2.20
CA LEU A 188 7.45 -7.04 -3.14
C LEU A 188 5.95 -7.32 -3.01
N HIS A 189 5.14 -6.30 -2.72
CA HIS A 189 3.70 -6.38 -2.57
C HIS A 189 3.02 -5.81 -3.81
N VAL A 190 2.35 -6.64 -4.60
CA VAL A 190 1.76 -6.25 -5.88
C VAL A 190 0.24 -6.33 -5.80
N MET A 191 -0.41 -5.22 -6.14
CA MET A 191 -1.84 -5.24 -6.43
C MET A 191 -2.03 -5.70 -7.87
N ASP A 192 -2.26 -6.99 -8.08
CA ASP A 192 -2.42 -7.60 -9.41
C ASP A 192 -3.85 -7.53 -9.96
N GLY A 193 -4.76 -6.97 -9.18
CA GLY A 193 -6.00 -6.42 -9.68
C GLY A 193 -7.08 -7.40 -10.11
N LEU A 194 -7.49 -8.30 -9.24
CA LEU A 194 -8.70 -9.13 -9.46
C LEU A 194 -10.02 -8.35 -9.24
N ALA A 195 -9.96 -7.09 -8.76
CA ALA A 195 -11.12 -6.27 -8.44
C ALA A 195 -10.89 -4.77 -8.69
N PHE A 196 -11.91 -3.95 -8.55
CA PHE A 196 -11.91 -2.47 -8.52
C PHE A 196 -11.47 -1.75 -9.80
N GLY A 197 -11.80 -2.29 -10.98
CA GLY A 197 -11.50 -1.63 -12.25
C GLY A 197 -10.02 -1.62 -12.63
N PHE A 198 -9.19 -2.43 -11.97
CA PHE A 198 -7.88 -2.73 -12.49
C PHE A 198 -8.00 -3.25 -13.93
N HIS A 199 -7.01 -3.01 -14.76
CA HIS A 199 -6.95 -3.46 -16.16
C HIS A 199 -7.92 -2.75 -17.12
N GLU A 200 -8.61 -1.68 -16.71
CA GLU A 200 -9.48 -0.91 -17.59
C GLU A 200 -8.72 -0.21 -18.72
N ARG A 201 -7.43 0.07 -18.54
CA ARG A 201 -6.58 0.79 -19.50
C ARG A 201 -5.57 -0.09 -20.24
N GLY A 202 -5.58 -1.40 -20.01
CA GLY A 202 -4.64 -2.30 -20.66
C GLY A 202 -4.75 -3.73 -20.17
N GLU A 203 -3.87 -4.59 -20.65
CA GLU A 203 -3.79 -5.98 -20.21
C GLU A 203 -3.30 -6.09 -18.77
N ALA A 204 -3.77 -7.11 -18.07
CA ALA A 204 -3.29 -7.42 -16.73
C ALA A 204 -1.77 -7.64 -16.68
N MET A 205 -1.15 -7.16 -15.61
CA MET A 205 0.18 -7.63 -15.20
C MET A 205 -0.01 -8.68 -14.11
N THR A 206 0.43 -9.91 -14.40
CA THR A 206 0.23 -11.04 -13.50
C THR A 206 1.36 -11.17 -12.48
N LEU A 207 1.08 -11.82 -11.34
CA LEU A 207 2.13 -12.15 -10.36
C LEU A 207 3.24 -13.01 -10.99
N GLN A 208 2.89 -13.84 -11.97
CA GLN A 208 3.87 -14.67 -12.70
C GLN A 208 4.88 -13.81 -13.48
N GLU A 209 4.46 -12.70 -14.10
CA GLU A 209 5.38 -11.76 -14.75
C GLU A 209 6.36 -11.14 -13.73
N PHE A 210 5.86 -10.72 -12.55
CA PHE A 210 6.70 -10.24 -11.47
C PHE A 210 7.64 -11.31 -10.93
N ARG A 211 7.19 -12.56 -10.78
CA ARG A 211 7.99 -13.69 -10.32
C ARG A 211 9.17 -13.98 -11.26
N HIS A 212 9.04 -13.71 -12.57
CA HIS A 212 10.14 -13.87 -13.50
C HIS A 212 11.31 -12.90 -13.22
N VAL A 213 11.01 -11.71 -12.71
CA VAL A 213 11.99 -10.65 -12.46
C VAL A 213 12.41 -10.61 -10.99
N TYR A 214 11.44 -10.62 -10.07
CA TYR A 214 11.67 -10.51 -8.63
C TYR A 214 11.80 -11.89 -7.99
N LYS A 215 12.92 -12.13 -7.27
CA LYS A 215 13.28 -13.45 -6.71
C LYS A 215 13.08 -13.54 -5.19
N GLY A 216 12.78 -12.42 -4.52
CA GLY A 216 12.41 -12.37 -3.11
C GLY A 216 10.96 -12.80 -2.86
N LEU A 217 10.46 -12.57 -1.64
CA LEU A 217 9.07 -12.86 -1.30
C LEU A 217 8.11 -11.95 -2.09
N LEU A 218 7.12 -12.57 -2.75
CA LEU A 218 6.11 -11.87 -3.55
C LEU A 218 4.74 -12.03 -2.90
N ILE A 219 4.10 -10.89 -2.63
CA ILE A 219 2.77 -10.81 -2.03
C ILE A 219 1.78 -10.33 -3.09
N GLY A 220 0.74 -11.12 -3.36
CA GLY A 220 -0.40 -10.71 -4.20
C GLY A 220 -1.49 -10.01 -3.37
N ASN A 221 -2.23 -9.09 -3.99
CA ASN A 221 -3.30 -8.35 -3.30
C ASN A 221 -4.37 -7.86 -4.28
N CYS A 222 -5.56 -7.64 -3.77
CA CYS A 222 -6.71 -7.04 -4.45
C CYS A 222 -7.70 -8.03 -5.05
N GLY A 223 -8.75 -8.34 -4.28
CA GLY A 223 -9.91 -9.12 -4.74
C GLY A 223 -9.75 -10.64 -4.66
N TYR A 224 -8.80 -11.12 -3.88
CA TYR A 224 -8.64 -12.55 -3.60
C TYR A 224 -9.69 -13.07 -2.62
N ASP A 225 -10.20 -14.26 -2.89
CA ASP A 225 -10.84 -15.15 -1.95
C ASP A 225 -9.87 -16.30 -1.52
N LYS A 226 -10.35 -17.21 -0.68
CA LYS A 226 -9.55 -18.37 -0.22
C LYS A 226 -9.01 -19.19 -1.39
N ASP A 227 -9.88 -19.58 -2.31
CA ASP A 227 -9.54 -20.52 -3.38
C ASP A 227 -8.55 -19.94 -4.38
N THR A 228 -8.74 -18.70 -4.78
CA THR A 228 -7.82 -17.99 -5.68
C THR A 228 -6.48 -17.68 -5.00
N ALA A 229 -6.47 -17.40 -3.69
CA ALA A 229 -5.25 -17.22 -2.92
C ALA A 229 -4.44 -18.53 -2.84
N GLU A 230 -5.09 -19.64 -2.47
CA GLU A 230 -4.47 -20.97 -2.44
C GLU A 230 -3.91 -21.38 -3.81
N GLN A 231 -4.64 -21.06 -4.89
CA GLN A 231 -4.18 -21.33 -6.25
C GLN A 231 -2.88 -20.57 -6.56
N ARG A 232 -2.77 -19.27 -6.21
CA ARG A 232 -1.56 -18.47 -6.49
C ARG A 232 -0.35 -18.95 -5.70
N ILE A 233 -0.55 -19.36 -4.45
CA ILE A 233 0.52 -19.91 -3.61
C ILE A 233 0.95 -21.28 -4.12
N SER A 234 0.00 -22.20 -4.39
CA SER A 234 0.33 -23.55 -4.84
C SER A 234 0.95 -23.61 -6.23
N SER A 235 0.64 -22.65 -7.12
CA SER A 235 1.30 -22.51 -8.42
C SER A 235 2.71 -21.89 -8.33
N GLY A 236 3.08 -21.30 -7.20
CA GLY A 236 4.34 -20.57 -7.00
C GLY A 236 4.35 -19.15 -7.60
N ASP A 237 3.19 -18.64 -8.00
CA ASP A 237 3.03 -17.27 -8.52
C ASP A 237 3.24 -16.24 -7.41
N ALA A 238 2.86 -16.55 -6.17
CA ALA A 238 3.09 -15.76 -4.98
C ALA A 238 3.55 -16.61 -3.80
N ASP A 239 4.18 -15.98 -2.81
CA ASP A 239 4.53 -16.63 -1.52
C ASP A 239 3.47 -16.35 -0.46
N MET A 240 2.78 -15.22 -0.57
CA MET A 240 1.71 -14.80 0.34
C MET A 240 0.62 -14.02 -0.41
N ILE A 241 -0.58 -13.98 0.16
CA ILE A 241 -1.67 -13.13 -0.30
C ILE A 241 -2.11 -12.22 0.85
N ALA A 242 -2.23 -10.92 0.55
CA ALA A 242 -2.70 -9.93 1.52
C ALA A 242 -4.21 -9.70 1.37
N PHE A 243 -4.90 -9.75 2.49
CA PHE A 243 -6.32 -9.46 2.59
C PHE A 243 -6.53 -8.16 3.39
N GLY A 244 -7.43 -7.30 2.95
CA GLY A 244 -7.80 -6.07 3.66
C GLY A 244 -9.26 -6.12 4.13
N ARG A 245 -10.19 -5.88 3.23
CA ARG A 245 -11.63 -5.76 3.54
C ARG A 245 -12.22 -6.94 4.29
N PRO A 246 -11.94 -8.21 3.91
CA PRO A 246 -12.46 -9.37 4.65
C PRO A 246 -12.03 -9.40 6.13
N TRP A 247 -10.87 -8.82 6.48
CA TRP A 247 -10.40 -8.71 7.86
C TRP A 247 -11.24 -7.79 8.73
N ILE A 248 -11.88 -6.77 8.16
CA ILE A 248 -12.68 -5.81 8.93
C ILE A 248 -13.84 -6.52 9.62
N THR A 249 -14.55 -7.36 8.86
CA THR A 249 -15.75 -8.06 9.36
C THR A 249 -15.46 -9.47 9.90
N ASN A 250 -14.26 -9.98 9.70
CA ASN A 250 -13.82 -11.31 10.13
C ASN A 250 -12.47 -11.20 10.84
N PRO A 251 -12.43 -10.80 12.13
CA PRO A 251 -11.17 -10.62 12.87
C PRO A 251 -10.35 -11.92 13.01
N ASP A 252 -10.99 -13.07 12.85
CA ASP A 252 -10.45 -14.41 12.85
C ASP A 252 -10.28 -15.01 11.43
N LEU A 253 -10.13 -14.19 10.39
CA LEU A 253 -10.13 -14.60 8.98
C LEU A 253 -9.27 -15.85 8.67
N PRO A 254 -8.03 -16.01 9.18
CA PRO A 254 -7.24 -17.20 8.94
C PRO A 254 -7.86 -18.47 9.53
N VAL A 255 -8.52 -18.35 10.69
CA VAL A 255 -9.24 -19.47 11.32
C VAL A 255 -10.46 -19.87 10.49
N ARG A 256 -11.21 -18.89 9.99
CA ARG A 256 -12.34 -19.13 9.08
C ARG A 256 -11.89 -19.82 7.80
N PHE A 257 -10.80 -19.37 7.20
CA PHE A 257 -10.24 -20.02 6.01
C PHE A 257 -9.76 -21.44 6.28
N ALA A 258 -9.08 -21.68 7.42
CA ALA A 258 -8.56 -23.00 7.75
C ALA A 258 -9.67 -24.04 8.01
N ASN A 259 -10.81 -23.60 8.52
CA ASN A 259 -11.93 -24.48 8.91
C ASN A 259 -13.14 -24.43 7.96
N ASP A 260 -13.04 -23.71 6.84
CA ASP A 260 -14.16 -23.48 5.90
C ASP A 260 -15.39 -22.84 6.56
N TYR A 261 -15.17 -21.97 7.54
CA TYR A 261 -16.25 -21.23 8.17
C TYR A 261 -16.79 -20.14 7.25
N PRO A 262 -18.10 -19.83 7.32
CA PRO A 262 -18.67 -18.74 6.53
C PRO A 262 -18.07 -17.41 6.92
N LEU A 263 -17.90 -16.52 5.93
CA LEU A 263 -17.47 -15.14 6.15
C LEU A 263 -18.69 -14.24 6.38
N GLU A 264 -18.56 -13.29 7.29
CA GLU A 264 -19.45 -12.13 7.34
C GLU A 264 -19.25 -11.27 6.09
N SER A 265 -20.34 -10.66 5.59
CA SER A 265 -20.26 -9.75 4.44
C SER A 265 -19.35 -8.57 4.73
N PHE A 266 -18.56 -8.18 3.74
CA PHE A 266 -17.65 -7.02 3.75
C PHE A 266 -17.93 -6.08 2.57
N ASP A 267 -19.20 -6.02 2.13
CA ASP A 267 -19.61 -5.22 0.96
C ASP A 267 -20.02 -3.79 1.31
N ASP A 268 -20.32 -3.52 2.60
CA ASP A 268 -20.72 -2.18 3.06
C ASP A 268 -19.52 -1.36 3.56
N PRO A 269 -19.03 -0.37 2.76
CA PRO A 269 -17.89 0.46 3.14
C PRO A 269 -18.24 1.63 4.07
N SER A 270 -19.48 1.78 4.50
CA SER A 270 -19.96 2.96 5.21
C SER A 270 -19.24 3.23 6.54
N HIS A 271 -18.71 2.18 7.18
CA HIS A 271 -18.00 2.24 8.45
C HIS A 271 -16.47 2.09 8.33
N TRP A 272 -15.93 1.84 7.13
CA TRP A 272 -14.49 1.54 6.98
C TRP A 272 -13.58 2.75 7.15
N TYR A 273 -14.07 3.95 6.86
CA TYR A 273 -13.29 5.18 6.88
C TYR A 273 -14.01 6.28 7.64
N GLY A 274 -13.39 6.77 8.72
CA GLY A 274 -13.88 7.93 9.46
C GLY A 274 -15.01 7.67 10.46
N GLY A 275 -15.31 6.39 10.74
CA GLY A 275 -16.24 5.97 11.78
C GLY A 275 -15.59 5.78 13.15
N GLY A 276 -16.37 5.27 14.11
CA GLY A 276 -15.91 4.78 15.42
C GLY A 276 -15.58 3.28 15.37
N SER A 277 -15.78 2.59 16.50
CA SER A 277 -15.63 1.12 16.57
C SER A 277 -16.79 0.39 15.89
N GLU A 278 -17.97 0.98 15.85
CA GLU A 278 -19.16 0.37 15.26
C GLU A 278 -18.95 0.05 13.78
N GLY A 279 -19.16 -1.22 13.42
CA GLY A 279 -18.96 -1.72 12.06
C GLY A 279 -17.51 -1.74 11.57
N TYR A 280 -16.53 -1.59 12.48
CA TYR A 280 -15.10 -1.60 12.13
C TYR A 280 -14.26 -2.49 13.06
N SER A 281 -14.49 -2.47 14.38
CA SER A 281 -13.69 -3.23 15.36
C SER A 281 -14.54 -3.93 16.42
N ASP A 282 -15.83 -4.09 16.19
CA ASP A 282 -16.81 -4.70 17.10
C ASP A 282 -17.36 -6.03 16.56
N TYR A 283 -16.79 -6.58 15.51
CA TYR A 283 -17.13 -7.91 15.01
C TYR A 283 -16.53 -8.98 15.92
N SER A 284 -17.34 -10.03 16.20
CA SER A 284 -16.92 -11.19 16.99
C SER A 284 -16.22 -12.23 16.13
N ASP A 285 -15.37 -13.01 16.75
CA ASP A 285 -14.86 -14.27 16.18
C ASP A 285 -16.02 -15.23 15.91
N TYR A 286 -15.84 -16.15 14.95
CA TYR A 286 -16.88 -17.12 14.58
C TYR A 286 -17.33 -17.99 15.76
N GLU A 287 -16.40 -18.42 16.60
CA GLU A 287 -16.66 -19.25 17.76
C GLU A 287 -17.45 -18.52 18.84
N GLU A 288 -17.13 -17.27 19.13
CA GLU A 288 -17.90 -16.41 20.03
C GLU A 288 -19.34 -16.21 19.52
N ALA A 289 -19.49 -15.94 18.22
CA ALA A 289 -20.79 -15.69 17.60
C ALA A 289 -21.70 -16.94 17.57
N THR A 290 -21.11 -18.14 17.44
CA THR A 290 -21.86 -19.41 17.28
C THR A 290 -21.91 -20.26 18.53
N GLY A 291 -21.11 -19.95 19.56
CA GLY A 291 -21.01 -20.75 20.79
C GLY A 291 -20.35 -22.12 20.59
N ILE A 292 -19.62 -22.32 19.48
CA ILE A 292 -18.87 -23.54 19.20
C ILE A 292 -17.52 -23.47 19.91
N ASP A 293 -17.24 -24.39 20.84
CA ASP A 293 -15.96 -24.47 21.55
C ASP A 293 -14.93 -25.27 20.73
N GLN A 294 -13.72 -24.75 20.61
CA GLN A 294 -12.59 -25.43 19.94
C GLN A 294 -12.23 -26.78 20.59
N ALA A 295 -12.60 -26.99 21.86
CA ALA A 295 -12.31 -28.20 22.59
C ALA A 295 -12.98 -29.48 22.03
N GLU A 296 -14.03 -29.33 21.18
CA GLU A 296 -14.73 -30.49 20.57
C GLU A 296 -14.09 -30.98 19.25
N LYS A 297 -13.08 -30.27 18.70
CA LYS A 297 -12.49 -30.62 17.37
C LYS A 297 -11.13 -31.31 17.41
N LEU A 298 -10.63 -31.66 18.60
CA LEU A 298 -9.37 -32.43 18.78
C LEU A 298 -9.63 -33.92 19.09
N VAL A 299 -10.77 -34.47 18.65
CA VAL A 299 -11.04 -35.91 18.75
C VAL A 299 -11.07 -36.54 17.38
#